data_99530b6f1ad8e8bc9a402b4d906038c5
#
_entry.id   99530b6f1ad8e8bc9a402b4d906038c5
#
_cell.length_a   1.000
_cell.length_b   1.000
_cell.length_c   1.000
_cell.angle_alpha   90.00
_cell.angle_beta   90.00
_cell.angle_gamma   90.00
#
_symmetry.space_group_name_H-M   'P 1'
#
loop_
_entity.id
_entity.type
_entity.pdbx_description
1 polymer ?
#
loop_
_entity_poly.entity_id
_entity_poly.type
_entity_poly.pdbx_seq_one_letter_code
_entity_poly.pdbx_strand_id
1 'polypeptide(L)'
;MGRGCTGIGLQGRLSRNMAATLPLRDISLDDKYDSKGKAALISGPQALVRLLLTQHRRDAAAGLNTAGFVSGYRGSPVGYVDRAMWDAAQWLKDENIIFQPGVNEDLAATA
;
A
#
# COMPACT_ATOMS: atom_id res chain seq x y z
N MET A 1 -6.57 48.90 60.05
CA MET A 1 -7.50 48.90 58.91
C MET A 1 -6.72 49.18 57.64
N GLY A 2 -6.52 48.23 56.81
CA GLY A 2 -5.78 48.32 55.55
C GLY A 2 -6.04 47.07 54.74
N ARG A 3 -6.89 47.19 53.73
CA ARG A 3 -7.25 46.10 52.84
C ARG A 3 -6.27 46.10 51.69
N GLY A 4 -5.43 45.08 51.59
CA GLY A 4 -4.59 44.84 50.45
C GLY A 4 -5.36 44.11 49.35
N CYS A 5 -5.43 44.70 48.17
CA CYS A 5 -5.90 44.06 46.97
C CYS A 5 -4.77 43.28 46.35
N THR A 6 -4.83 41.96 46.43
CA THR A 6 -3.93 41.04 45.72
C THR A 6 -4.44 40.88 44.29
N GLY A 7 -3.71 41.44 43.34
CA GLY A 7 -3.92 41.25 41.94
C GLY A 7 -3.60 39.80 41.50
N ILE A 8 -4.60 39.12 40.99
CA ILE A 8 -4.45 37.81 40.38
C ILE A 8 -3.90 37.96 38.99
N GLY A 9 -2.63 37.79 38.86
CA GLY A 9 -1.96 37.71 37.54
C GLY A 9 -2.26 36.38 36.84
N LEU A 10 -3.23 36.39 35.96
CA LEU A 10 -3.46 35.31 35.01
C LEU A 10 -2.41 35.37 33.88
N GLN A 11 -1.24 34.81 34.15
CA GLN A 11 -0.31 34.50 33.08
C GLN A 11 -0.65 33.10 32.54
N GLY A 12 -1.62 33.07 31.66
CA GLY A 12 -1.85 31.92 30.78
C GLY A 12 -0.66 31.71 29.87
N ARG A 13 0.31 30.91 30.31
CA ARG A 13 1.40 30.44 29.48
C ARG A 13 0.81 29.47 28.46
N LEU A 14 0.48 29.98 27.26
CA LEU A 14 0.20 29.17 26.08
C LEU A 14 1.43 28.28 25.85
N SER A 15 1.34 27.03 26.26
CA SER A 15 2.28 25.99 25.91
C SER A 15 2.21 25.77 24.40
N ARG A 16 2.97 26.58 23.66
CA ARG A 16 3.35 26.24 22.29
C ARG A 16 4.32 25.07 22.38
N ASN A 17 4.02 24.05 21.64
CA ASN A 17 4.87 22.94 21.27
C ASN A 17 4.48 21.62 21.93
N MET A 18 3.49 21.02 21.29
CA MET A 18 3.63 19.61 21.01
C MET A 18 3.38 19.40 19.52
N ALA A 19 4.27 19.90 18.69
CA ALA A 19 4.54 19.19 17.46
C ALA A 19 5.13 17.84 17.93
N ALA A 20 4.24 16.87 18.15
CA ALA A 20 4.68 15.50 18.31
C ALA A 20 5.43 15.18 17.02
N THR A 21 6.74 15.13 17.09
CA THR A 21 7.59 14.60 16.03
C THR A 21 7.17 13.15 15.93
N LEU A 22 6.23 12.86 15.03
CA LEU A 22 5.92 11.48 14.68
C LEU A 22 7.24 10.84 14.29
N PRO A 23 7.63 9.73 14.91
CA PRO A 23 8.87 9.07 14.55
C PRO A 23 8.86 8.83 13.04
N LEU A 24 9.92 9.29 12.36
CA LEU A 24 10.10 9.01 10.95
C LEU A 24 10.02 7.50 10.77
N ARG A 25 9.03 7.08 10.00
CA ARG A 25 8.82 5.68 9.72
C ARG A 25 9.90 5.23 8.74
N ASP A 26 10.55 4.13 9.04
CA ASP A 26 11.42 3.45 8.10
C ASP A 26 10.57 2.94 6.94
N ILE A 27 10.75 3.52 5.75
CA ILE A 27 9.97 3.25 4.54
C ILE A 27 10.89 2.57 3.54
N SER A 28 10.49 1.38 3.11
CA SER A 28 11.12 0.65 2.02
C SER A 28 10.29 0.74 0.74
N LEU A 29 10.95 0.67 -0.40
CA LEU A 29 10.27 0.55 -1.70
C LEU A 29 9.47 -0.75 -1.82
N ASP A 30 9.79 -1.76 -1.02
CA ASP A 30 9.11 -3.05 -0.98
C ASP A 30 7.82 -3.03 -0.16
N ASP A 31 7.60 -2.01 0.67
CA ASP A 31 6.38 -1.84 1.48
C ASP A 31 5.10 -1.82 0.61
N LYS A 32 5.24 -1.47 -0.68
CA LYS A 32 4.14 -1.49 -1.64
C LYS A 32 3.55 -2.89 -1.85
N TYR A 33 4.36 -3.93 -1.73
CA TYR A 33 3.98 -5.34 -1.91
C TYR A 33 4.04 -6.16 -0.63
N ASP A 34 4.76 -5.68 0.39
CA ASP A 34 4.80 -6.30 1.70
C ASP A 34 3.57 -5.92 2.54
N SER A 35 2.80 -6.92 2.93
CA SER A 35 1.53 -6.73 3.65
C SER A 35 1.67 -6.72 5.17
N LYS A 36 2.83 -6.42 5.74
CA LYS A 36 3.06 -6.42 7.21
C LYS A 36 2.20 -5.39 7.98
N GLY A 37 0.98 -5.14 7.50
CA GLY A 37 -0.01 -4.30 8.18
C GLY A 37 0.29 -2.80 8.18
N LYS A 38 1.32 -2.39 7.45
CA LYS A 38 1.72 -0.98 7.36
C LYS A 38 0.96 -0.28 6.23
N ALA A 39 0.56 0.96 6.47
CA ALA A 39 0.06 1.81 5.39
C ALA A 39 1.21 2.14 4.43
N ALA A 40 1.03 1.98 3.14
CA ALA A 40 1.97 2.34 2.10
C ALA A 40 1.31 3.28 1.09
N LEU A 41 2.06 4.24 0.58
CA LEU A 41 1.61 5.05 -0.54
C LEU A 41 1.91 4.28 -1.82
N ILE A 42 0.86 3.92 -2.57
CA ILE A 42 0.95 3.12 -3.79
C ILE A 42 0.11 3.75 -4.90
N SER A 43 0.51 3.51 -6.15
CA SER A 43 -0.31 3.88 -7.31
C SER A 43 -1.45 2.88 -7.54
N GLY A 44 -2.45 3.26 -8.35
CA GLY A 44 -3.55 2.36 -8.71
C GLY A 44 -3.09 1.02 -9.29
N PRO A 45 -2.21 1.00 -10.30
CA PRO A 45 -1.64 -0.25 -10.83
C PRO A 45 -0.93 -1.11 -9.78
N GLN A 46 -0.15 -0.48 -8.89
CA GLN A 46 0.49 -1.19 -7.78
C GLN A 46 -0.53 -1.76 -6.77
N ALA A 47 -1.66 -1.08 -6.57
CA ALA A 47 -2.74 -1.58 -5.73
C ALA A 47 -3.38 -2.85 -6.31
N LEU A 48 -3.53 -2.94 -7.64
CA LEU A 48 -4.03 -4.15 -8.30
C LEU A 48 -3.06 -5.32 -8.12
N VAL A 49 -1.76 -5.11 -8.26
CA VAL A 49 -0.76 -6.15 -7.94
C VAL A 49 -0.87 -6.58 -6.48
N ARG A 50 -0.92 -5.62 -5.56
CA ARG A 50 -1.05 -5.90 -4.12
C ARG A 50 -2.33 -6.66 -3.78
N LEU A 51 -3.41 -6.42 -4.50
CA LEU A 51 -4.68 -7.15 -4.33
C LEU A 51 -4.48 -8.65 -4.56
N LEU A 52 -3.80 -9.02 -5.65
CA LEU A 52 -3.51 -10.42 -6.00
C LEU A 52 -2.66 -11.09 -4.92
N LEU A 53 -1.56 -10.45 -4.51
CA LEU A 53 -0.67 -10.94 -3.46
C LEU A 53 -1.43 -11.09 -2.12
N THR A 54 -2.29 -10.14 -1.78
CA THR A 54 -3.08 -10.18 -0.56
C THR A 54 -4.11 -11.30 -0.59
N GLN A 55 -4.75 -11.54 -1.73
CA GLN A 55 -5.70 -12.63 -1.89
C GLN A 55 -5.03 -13.98 -1.70
N HIS A 56 -3.91 -14.23 -2.38
CA HIS A 56 -3.16 -15.47 -2.23
C HIS A 56 -2.74 -15.74 -0.78
N ARG A 57 -2.24 -14.70 -0.09
CA ARG A 57 -1.86 -14.82 1.34
C ARG A 57 -3.04 -15.12 2.25
N ARG A 58 -4.23 -14.57 1.96
CA ARG A 58 -5.46 -14.89 2.70
C ARG A 58 -5.89 -16.33 2.47
N ASP A 59 -5.80 -16.80 1.24
CA ASP A 59 -6.12 -18.18 0.88
C ASP A 59 -5.16 -19.14 1.60
N ALA A 60 -3.86 -18.88 1.56
CA ALA A 60 -2.86 -19.65 2.28
C ALA A 60 -3.11 -19.68 3.80
N ALA A 61 -3.47 -18.54 4.40
CA ALA A 61 -3.83 -18.45 5.80
C ALA A 61 -5.11 -19.25 6.15
N ALA A 62 -6.00 -19.41 5.17
CA ALA A 62 -7.20 -20.29 5.29
C ALA A 62 -6.92 -21.75 4.98
N GLY A 63 -5.65 -22.13 4.72
CA GLY A 63 -5.25 -23.50 4.38
C GLY A 63 -5.57 -23.92 2.94
N LEU A 64 -5.86 -22.96 2.08
CA LEU A 64 -6.15 -23.19 0.66
C LEU A 64 -4.85 -23.11 -0.14
N ASN A 65 -4.62 -24.08 -1.02
CA ASN A 65 -3.52 -24.07 -1.98
C ASN A 65 -4.04 -23.52 -3.32
N THR A 66 -3.97 -22.19 -3.47
CA THR A 66 -4.42 -21.49 -4.67
C THR A 66 -3.25 -21.01 -5.51
N ALA A 67 -3.50 -20.74 -6.78
CA ALA A 67 -2.58 -20.09 -7.69
C ALA A 67 -3.32 -18.96 -8.40
N GLY A 68 -2.58 -17.96 -8.89
CA GLY A 68 -3.13 -16.85 -9.62
C GLY A 68 -2.70 -16.88 -11.08
N PHE A 69 -3.62 -16.49 -11.97
CA PHE A 69 -3.30 -16.24 -13.38
C PHE A 69 -3.81 -14.86 -13.77
N VAL A 70 -2.94 -14.08 -14.38
CA VAL A 70 -3.26 -12.73 -14.85
C VAL A 70 -2.85 -12.60 -16.29
N SER A 71 -3.76 -12.14 -17.12
CA SER A 71 -3.47 -11.80 -18.51
C SER A 71 -3.87 -10.35 -18.77
N GLY A 72 -3.16 -9.68 -19.66
CA GLY A 72 -3.42 -8.31 -20.02
C GLY A 72 -2.67 -7.92 -21.30
N TYR A 73 -3.08 -6.81 -21.90
CA TYR A 73 -2.48 -6.30 -23.12
C TYR A 73 -1.88 -4.91 -22.89
N ARG A 74 -0.61 -4.76 -23.26
CA ARG A 74 0.15 -3.52 -23.06
C ARG A 74 -0.44 -2.31 -23.78
N GLY A 75 -1.07 -2.51 -24.93
CA GLY A 75 -1.69 -1.46 -25.72
C GLY A 75 -3.06 -1.00 -25.21
N SER A 76 -3.61 -1.63 -24.18
CA SER A 76 -4.90 -1.23 -23.61
C SER A 76 -4.81 0.08 -22.80
N PRO A 77 -5.93 0.76 -22.55
CA PRO A 77 -5.97 1.94 -21.66
C PRO A 77 -5.41 1.68 -20.26
N VAL A 78 -5.40 0.43 -19.81
CA VAL A 78 -4.83 0.00 -18.52
C VAL A 78 -3.43 -0.60 -18.63
N GLY A 79 -2.70 -0.30 -19.69
CA GLY A 79 -1.34 -0.82 -19.95
C GLY A 79 -0.31 -0.56 -18.85
N TYR A 80 -0.55 0.41 -17.95
CA TYR A 80 0.28 0.60 -16.76
C TYR A 80 0.20 -0.58 -15.77
N VAL A 81 -0.87 -1.38 -15.82
CA VAL A 81 -1.00 -2.61 -15.03
C VAL A 81 -0.01 -3.66 -15.53
N ASP A 82 0.12 -3.82 -16.85
CA ASP A 82 1.13 -4.70 -17.47
C ASP A 82 2.53 -4.40 -16.93
N ARG A 83 2.91 -3.12 -16.94
CA ARG A 83 4.20 -2.70 -16.40
C ARG A 83 4.34 -3.01 -14.90
N ALA A 84 3.31 -2.74 -14.11
CA ALA A 84 3.34 -3.01 -12.69
C ALA A 84 3.47 -4.51 -12.38
N MET A 85 2.90 -5.38 -13.20
CA MET A 85 3.07 -6.84 -13.10
C MET A 85 4.51 -7.26 -13.40
N TRP A 86 5.13 -6.67 -14.43
CA TRP A 86 6.55 -6.93 -14.73
C TRP A 86 7.47 -6.43 -13.60
N ASP A 87 7.23 -5.23 -13.09
CA ASP A 87 8.01 -4.67 -11.98
C ASP A 87 7.88 -5.50 -10.70
N ALA A 88 6.77 -6.23 -10.54
CA ALA A 88 6.48 -7.10 -9.39
C ALA A 88 6.73 -8.59 -9.67
N ALA A 89 7.38 -8.95 -10.78
CA ALA A 89 7.49 -10.34 -11.25
C ALA A 89 8.02 -11.32 -10.18
N GLN A 90 9.00 -10.89 -9.37
CA GLN A 90 9.54 -11.75 -8.30
C GLN A 90 8.49 -12.02 -7.22
N TRP A 91 7.77 -10.97 -6.78
CA TRP A 91 6.71 -11.10 -5.78
C TRP A 91 5.56 -12.00 -6.25
N LEU A 92 5.17 -11.87 -7.53
CA LEU A 92 4.14 -12.72 -8.13
C LEU A 92 4.58 -14.18 -8.18
N LYS A 93 5.83 -14.42 -8.57
CA LYS A 93 6.40 -15.77 -8.64
C LYS A 93 6.45 -16.43 -7.25
N ASP A 94 6.86 -15.69 -6.22
CA ASP A 94 6.96 -16.19 -4.85
C ASP A 94 5.59 -16.57 -4.28
N GLU A 95 4.52 -15.92 -4.76
CA GLU A 95 3.13 -16.17 -4.36
C GLU A 95 2.37 -17.03 -5.40
N ASN A 96 3.09 -17.78 -6.25
CA ASN A 96 2.51 -18.68 -7.25
C ASN A 96 1.48 -18.01 -8.18
N ILE A 97 1.77 -16.79 -8.61
CA ILE A 97 0.95 -16.01 -9.53
C ILE A 97 1.69 -15.85 -10.85
N ILE A 98 1.06 -16.28 -11.94
CA ILE A 98 1.61 -16.18 -13.30
C ILE A 98 1.01 -14.97 -13.99
N PHE A 99 1.87 -14.11 -14.52
CA PHE A 99 1.48 -13.04 -15.44
C PHE A 99 1.87 -13.43 -16.87
N GLN A 100 0.89 -13.56 -17.75
CA GLN A 100 1.07 -13.87 -19.17
C GLN A 100 0.48 -12.76 -20.02
N PRO A 101 1.29 -11.88 -20.63
CA PRO A 101 0.77 -10.84 -21.52
C PRO A 101 0.14 -11.44 -22.78
N GLY A 102 -1.01 -10.90 -23.15
CA GLY A 102 -1.68 -11.21 -24.42
C GLY A 102 -1.13 -10.39 -25.58
N VAL A 103 -1.39 -10.86 -26.80
CA VAL A 103 -1.03 -10.16 -28.03
C VAL A 103 -2.02 -9.02 -28.33
N ASN A 104 -3.27 -9.20 -27.95
CA ASN A 104 -4.35 -8.22 -28.00
C ASN A 104 -5.35 -8.47 -26.87
N GLU A 105 -6.38 -7.64 -26.75
CA GLU A 105 -7.40 -7.73 -25.70
C GLU A 105 -8.19 -9.04 -25.75
N ASP A 106 -8.59 -9.48 -26.95
CA ASP A 106 -9.40 -10.69 -27.12
C ASP A 106 -8.65 -11.94 -26.67
N LEU A 107 -7.37 -12.05 -27.05
CA LEU A 107 -6.52 -13.16 -26.63
C LEU A 107 -6.17 -13.08 -25.15
N ALA A 108 -5.98 -11.89 -24.61
CA ALA A 108 -5.75 -11.73 -23.18
C ALA A 108 -6.97 -12.13 -22.35
N ALA A 109 -8.18 -11.91 -22.84
CA ALA A 109 -9.43 -12.28 -22.16
C ALA A 109 -9.76 -13.78 -22.26
N THR A 110 -9.16 -14.49 -23.20
CA THR A 110 -9.41 -15.92 -23.45
C THR A 110 -8.25 -16.86 -23.09
N ALA A 111 -7.21 -16.31 -22.51
CA ALA A 111 -5.97 -17.02 -22.14
C ALA A 111 -6.12 -18.03 -20.99
#